data_16d2c3979e1250ec12eb2ccf6b8ca632
#
_entry.id   16d2c3979e1250ec12eb2ccf6b8ca632
#
_cell.length_a   1.000
_cell.length_b   1.000
_cell.length_c   1.000
_cell.angle_alpha   90.00
_cell.angle_beta   90.00
_cell.angle_gamma   90.00
#
_symmetry.space_group_name_H-M   'P 1'
#
loop_
_entity.id
_entity.type
_entity.pdbx_description
1 polymer ?
#
loop_
_entity_poly.entity_id
_entity_poly.type
_entity_poly.pdbx_seq_one_letter_code
_entity_poly.pdbx_strand_id
1 'polypeptide(L)'
;MSLLSTIEYQKGFSDLEKKIADYLIEHKEDVIHMNLKELAEATYTSTATISRFCKKLGEKSFNDFRVHFAEITQSQTFSTINFNKPFLQDNSKNEICHNVGEIYKQTIEGTNQVLDMNELEKAVDYIDKANIIDLFAVGDSFLSALMFEHKMTYVNKLVNLKIIPTEQTQQALHTTKNSVALIISYSGQTNEIKPIVERIKINGGT
;
A
#
# COMPACT_ATOMS: atom_id res chain seq x y z
N MET A 1 -4.11 3.04 4.86
CA MET A 1 -3.14 1.95 4.89
C MET A 1 -3.83 0.77 5.55
N SER A 2 -3.77 -0.42 4.95
CA SER A 2 -4.37 -1.58 5.61
C SER A 2 -3.61 -1.94 6.89
N LEU A 3 -4.26 -2.62 7.83
CA LEU A 3 -3.65 -3.09 9.08
C LEU A 3 -2.37 -3.89 8.79
N LEU A 4 -2.45 -4.82 7.84
CA LEU A 4 -1.32 -5.68 7.47
C LEU A 4 -0.16 -4.88 6.86
N SER A 5 -0.43 -3.94 5.94
CA SER A 5 0.62 -3.07 5.40
C SER A 5 1.33 -2.26 6.48
N THR A 6 0.60 -1.78 7.50
CA THR A 6 1.19 -1.05 8.62
C THR A 6 2.14 -1.94 9.44
N ILE A 7 1.75 -3.21 9.66
CA ILE A 7 2.57 -4.21 10.37
C ILE A 7 3.81 -4.57 9.54
N GLU A 8 3.67 -4.75 8.24
CA GLU A 8 4.77 -5.11 7.33
C GLU A 8 5.78 -3.97 7.13
N TYR A 9 5.32 -2.72 6.98
CA TYR A 9 6.21 -1.57 6.79
C TYR A 9 6.91 -1.11 8.07
N GLN A 10 6.38 -1.42 9.25
CA GLN A 10 6.97 -1.13 10.57
C GLN A 10 7.43 0.32 10.77
N LYS A 11 6.89 1.26 9.97
CA LYS A 11 7.32 2.66 10.01
C LYS A 11 6.90 3.32 11.32
N GLY A 12 7.88 3.85 12.04
CA GLY A 12 7.65 4.50 13.35
C GLY A 12 7.44 3.51 14.50
N PHE A 13 7.77 2.22 14.29
CA PHE A 13 7.78 1.23 15.37
C PHE A 13 9.08 1.28 16.14
N SER A 14 8.97 1.17 17.48
CA SER A 14 10.11 0.91 18.35
C SER A 14 10.63 -0.52 18.14
N ASP A 15 11.84 -0.82 18.63
CA ASP A 15 12.43 -2.16 18.48
C ASP A 15 11.56 -3.27 19.11
N LEU A 16 10.83 -2.94 20.18
CA LEU A 16 9.89 -3.88 20.79
C LEU A 16 8.64 -4.09 19.95
N GLU A 17 8.12 -3.02 19.34
CA GLU A 17 6.97 -3.09 18.43
C GLU A 17 7.32 -3.82 17.13
N LYS A 18 8.56 -3.68 16.64
CA LYS A 18 9.06 -4.45 15.49
C LYS A 18 9.08 -5.95 15.79
N LYS A 19 9.57 -6.35 16.97
CA LYS A 19 9.54 -7.77 17.39
C LYS A 19 8.12 -8.33 17.42
N ILE A 20 7.16 -7.55 17.91
CA ILE A 20 5.74 -7.96 17.89
C ILE A 20 5.28 -8.09 16.44
N ALA A 21 5.56 -7.10 15.59
CA ALA A 21 5.17 -7.11 14.18
C ALA A 21 5.78 -8.29 13.41
N ASP A 22 7.07 -8.59 13.63
CA ASP A 22 7.75 -9.73 13.02
C ASP A 22 7.07 -11.05 13.42
N TYR A 23 6.77 -11.21 14.73
CA TYR A 23 6.06 -12.39 15.22
C TYR A 23 4.67 -12.53 14.56
N LEU A 24 3.90 -11.43 14.45
CA LEU A 24 2.60 -11.44 13.80
C LEU A 24 2.68 -11.87 12.33
N ILE A 25 3.74 -11.47 11.62
CA ILE A 25 3.96 -11.84 10.22
C ILE A 25 4.32 -13.32 10.08
N GLU A 26 5.19 -13.82 10.96
CA GLU A 26 5.72 -15.18 10.90
C GLU A 26 4.71 -16.23 11.39
N HIS A 27 3.80 -15.87 12.31
CA HIS A 27 2.89 -16.80 13.01
C HIS A 27 1.42 -16.42 12.82
N LYS A 28 1.03 -15.99 11.61
CA LYS A 28 -0.31 -15.46 11.31
C LYS A 28 -1.44 -16.41 11.76
N GLU A 29 -1.31 -17.69 11.47
CA GLU A 29 -2.33 -18.71 11.80
C GLU A 29 -2.45 -18.95 13.30
N ASP A 30 -1.35 -18.93 14.03
CA ASP A 30 -1.37 -19.14 15.47
C ASP A 30 -1.97 -17.94 16.21
N VAL A 31 -1.60 -16.72 15.77
CA VAL A 31 -2.00 -15.47 16.41
C VAL A 31 -3.52 -15.28 16.45
N ILE A 32 -4.24 -15.70 15.41
CA ILE A 32 -5.72 -15.60 15.37
C ILE A 32 -6.40 -16.44 16.47
N HIS A 33 -5.71 -17.43 17.01
CA HIS A 33 -6.20 -18.28 18.09
C HIS A 33 -5.67 -17.89 19.48
N MET A 34 -4.65 -17.01 19.55
CA MET A 34 -4.04 -16.58 20.81
C MET A 34 -4.91 -15.59 21.57
N ASN A 35 -4.83 -15.66 22.90
CA ASN A 35 -5.30 -14.59 23.76
C ASN A 35 -4.18 -13.57 24.02
N LEU A 36 -4.54 -12.44 24.65
CA LEU A 36 -3.62 -11.33 24.92
C LEU A 36 -2.38 -11.76 25.72
N LYS A 37 -2.55 -12.68 26.66
CA LYS A 37 -1.46 -13.16 27.51
C LYS A 37 -0.50 -14.07 26.75
N GLU A 38 -1.04 -14.98 25.94
CA GLU A 38 -0.28 -15.88 25.09
C GLU A 38 0.57 -15.11 24.07
N LEU A 39 0.02 -14.07 23.43
CA LEU A 39 0.80 -13.25 22.51
C LEU A 39 1.90 -12.45 23.24
N ALA A 40 1.61 -11.95 24.44
CA ALA A 40 2.61 -11.25 25.25
C ALA A 40 3.77 -12.17 25.65
N GLU A 41 3.47 -13.40 26.04
CA GLU A 41 4.49 -14.42 26.37
C GLU A 41 5.31 -14.81 25.13
N ALA A 42 4.66 -15.08 24.00
CA ALA A 42 5.30 -15.47 22.75
C ALA A 42 6.24 -14.39 22.20
N THR A 43 5.90 -13.11 22.41
CA THR A 43 6.72 -11.98 21.96
C THR A 43 7.69 -11.46 23.04
N TYR A 44 7.75 -12.12 24.21
CA TYR A 44 8.55 -11.67 25.37
C TYR A 44 8.24 -10.24 25.78
N THR A 45 6.96 -9.87 25.77
CA THR A 45 6.49 -8.53 26.13
C THR A 45 5.43 -8.58 27.24
N SER A 46 4.92 -7.43 27.64
CA SER A 46 3.79 -7.36 28.59
C SER A 46 2.44 -7.24 27.85
N THR A 47 1.37 -7.68 28.50
CA THR A 47 0.01 -7.49 27.97
C THR A 47 -0.32 -6.00 27.76
N ALA A 48 0.23 -5.11 28.59
CA ALA A 48 0.10 -3.68 28.43
C ALA A 48 0.81 -3.16 27.16
N THR A 49 1.93 -3.78 26.79
CA THR A 49 2.66 -3.45 25.55
C THR A 49 1.86 -3.88 24.33
N ILE A 50 1.33 -5.09 24.31
CA ILE A 50 0.46 -5.57 23.22
C ILE A 50 -0.78 -4.67 23.08
N SER A 51 -1.43 -4.33 24.19
CA SER A 51 -2.62 -3.47 24.15
C SER A 51 -2.31 -2.07 23.57
N ARG A 52 -1.14 -1.48 23.91
CA ARG A 52 -0.72 -0.20 23.33
C ARG A 52 -0.38 -0.34 21.86
N PHE A 53 0.24 -1.44 21.47
CA PHE A 53 0.54 -1.72 20.08
C PHE A 53 -0.74 -1.83 19.22
N CYS A 54 -1.76 -2.57 19.70
CA CYS A 54 -3.06 -2.63 19.02
C CYS A 54 -3.69 -1.24 18.85
N LYS A 55 -3.66 -0.39 19.90
CA LYS A 55 -4.16 0.99 19.80
C LYS A 55 -3.37 1.83 18.79
N LYS A 56 -2.06 1.66 18.71
CA LYS A 56 -1.20 2.33 17.73
C LYS A 56 -1.55 1.91 16.30
N LEU A 57 -1.97 0.67 16.11
CA LEU A 57 -2.49 0.14 14.83
C LEU A 57 -3.90 0.63 14.48
N GLY A 58 -4.56 1.40 15.37
CA GLY A 58 -5.90 1.94 15.16
C GLY A 58 -7.02 1.07 15.74
N GLU A 59 -6.68 -0.01 16.42
CA GLU A 59 -7.66 -0.95 16.99
C GLU A 59 -8.10 -0.54 18.42
N LYS A 60 -9.36 -0.76 18.75
CA LYS A 60 -9.92 -0.38 20.07
C LYS A 60 -9.42 -1.29 21.18
N SER A 61 -9.26 -2.57 20.88
CA SER A 61 -8.82 -3.61 21.81
C SER A 61 -8.00 -4.71 21.10
N PHE A 62 -7.36 -5.57 21.87
CA PHE A 62 -6.71 -6.76 21.33
C PHE A 62 -7.73 -7.71 20.65
N ASN A 63 -8.94 -7.79 21.15
CA ASN A 63 -9.96 -8.65 20.53
C ASN A 63 -10.40 -8.11 19.17
N ASP A 64 -10.59 -6.78 19.04
CA ASP A 64 -10.89 -6.15 17.76
C ASP A 64 -9.73 -6.35 16.78
N PHE A 65 -8.49 -6.15 17.25
CA PHE A 65 -7.29 -6.44 16.46
C PHE A 65 -7.29 -7.89 15.96
N ARG A 66 -7.53 -8.86 16.85
CA ARG A 66 -7.51 -10.29 16.50
C ARG A 66 -8.57 -10.64 15.47
N VAL A 67 -9.79 -10.12 15.61
CA VAL A 67 -10.87 -10.33 14.63
C VAL A 67 -10.50 -9.74 13.28
N HIS A 68 -10.08 -8.48 13.24
CA HIS A 68 -9.68 -7.82 12.01
C HIS A 68 -8.45 -8.48 11.38
N PHE A 69 -7.47 -8.90 12.20
CA PHE A 69 -6.29 -9.63 11.73
C PHE A 69 -6.68 -11.00 11.17
N ALA A 70 -7.63 -11.71 11.79
CA ALA A 70 -8.16 -12.97 11.30
C ALA A 70 -8.89 -12.80 9.96
N GLU A 71 -9.74 -11.78 9.81
CA GLU A 71 -10.43 -11.47 8.56
C GLU A 71 -9.45 -11.24 7.41
N ILE A 72 -8.42 -10.43 7.65
CA ILE A 72 -7.39 -10.14 6.65
C ILE A 72 -6.55 -11.38 6.34
N THR A 73 -6.21 -12.17 7.36
CA THR A 73 -5.39 -13.38 7.19
C THR A 73 -6.17 -14.47 6.47
N GLN A 74 -7.45 -14.69 6.81
CA GLN A 74 -8.30 -15.67 6.15
C GLN A 74 -8.63 -15.28 4.70
N SER A 75 -8.77 -14.00 4.39
CA SER A 75 -8.90 -13.56 2.99
C SER A 75 -7.62 -13.82 2.17
N GLN A 76 -6.47 -13.98 2.84
CA GLN A 76 -5.19 -14.35 2.25
C GLN A 76 -4.92 -15.88 2.24
N THR A 77 -5.78 -16.71 2.85
CA THR A 77 -5.58 -18.18 2.96
C THR A 77 -5.65 -18.93 1.61
N PHE A 78 -5.83 -18.21 0.52
CA PHE A 78 -5.64 -18.77 -0.83
C PHE A 78 -4.20 -18.68 -1.33
N SER A 79 -3.24 -18.23 -0.51
CA SER A 79 -1.86 -18.01 -0.90
C SER A 79 -0.88 -18.79 -0.04
N THR A 80 -0.34 -19.84 -0.60
CA THR A 80 0.80 -20.57 -0.05
C THR A 80 2.13 -19.80 -0.19
N ILE A 81 2.12 -18.60 -0.81
CA ILE A 81 3.32 -17.84 -1.13
C ILE A 81 3.44 -16.61 -0.23
N ASN A 82 4.57 -16.52 0.47
CA ASN A 82 4.91 -15.32 1.22
C ASN A 82 5.38 -14.21 0.27
N PHE A 83 4.58 -13.16 0.09
CA PHE A 83 4.88 -12.03 -0.80
C PHE A 83 6.19 -11.31 -0.45
N ASN A 84 6.59 -11.30 0.84
CA ASN A 84 7.83 -10.65 1.28
C ASN A 84 9.06 -11.52 1.03
N LYS A 85 8.87 -12.85 0.90
CA LYS A 85 9.92 -13.82 0.60
C LYS A 85 9.38 -14.85 -0.40
N PRO A 86 9.05 -14.44 -1.63
CA PRO A 86 8.42 -15.32 -2.61
C PRO A 86 9.38 -16.39 -3.14
N PHE A 87 10.67 -16.23 -2.89
CA PHE A 87 11.73 -17.12 -3.34
C PHE A 87 12.63 -17.48 -2.17
N LEU A 88 12.84 -18.78 -1.96
CA LEU A 88 13.82 -19.33 -1.03
C LEU A 88 15.06 -19.78 -1.81
N GLN A 89 16.22 -19.84 -1.14
CA GLN A 89 17.46 -20.25 -1.79
C GLN A 89 17.39 -21.66 -2.39
N ASP A 90 16.58 -22.53 -1.77
CA ASP A 90 16.43 -23.93 -2.16
C ASP A 90 15.30 -24.17 -3.18
N ASN A 91 14.59 -23.11 -3.63
CA ASN A 91 13.54 -23.29 -4.62
C ASN A 91 14.11 -23.77 -5.96
N SER A 92 13.50 -24.80 -6.53
CA SER A 92 13.76 -25.23 -7.90
C SER A 92 13.30 -24.17 -8.92
N LYS A 93 13.83 -24.22 -10.13
CA LYS A 93 13.42 -23.30 -11.21
C LYS A 93 11.92 -23.36 -11.50
N ASN A 94 11.32 -24.55 -11.41
CA ASN A 94 9.89 -24.74 -11.63
C ASN A 94 9.07 -24.09 -10.52
N GLU A 95 9.48 -24.21 -9.26
CA GLU A 95 8.84 -23.55 -8.13
C GLU A 95 8.94 -22.03 -8.25
N ILE A 96 10.08 -21.48 -8.67
CA ILE A 96 10.23 -20.05 -8.92
C ILE A 96 9.23 -19.57 -9.99
N CYS A 97 9.12 -20.27 -11.12
CA CYS A 97 8.17 -19.93 -12.17
C CYS A 97 6.71 -20.01 -11.68
N HIS A 98 6.39 -21.05 -10.91
CA HIS A 98 5.06 -21.20 -10.32
C HIS A 98 4.74 -20.05 -9.34
N ASN A 99 5.68 -19.74 -8.44
CA ASN A 99 5.53 -18.67 -7.46
C ASN A 99 5.32 -17.29 -8.11
N VAL A 100 6.03 -17.00 -9.19
CA VAL A 100 5.80 -15.77 -9.97
C VAL A 100 4.36 -15.71 -10.49
N GLY A 101 3.88 -16.79 -11.10
CA GLY A 101 2.51 -16.87 -11.60
C GLY A 101 1.45 -16.65 -10.51
N GLU A 102 1.65 -17.29 -9.36
CA GLU A 102 0.75 -17.14 -8.23
C GLU A 102 0.77 -15.72 -7.62
N ILE A 103 1.93 -15.07 -7.56
CA ILE A 103 2.03 -13.67 -7.12
C ILE A 103 1.18 -12.76 -8.01
N TYR A 104 1.29 -12.88 -9.33
CA TYR A 104 0.47 -12.08 -10.25
C TYR A 104 -1.02 -12.34 -10.07
N LYS A 105 -1.43 -13.61 -9.98
CA LYS A 105 -2.82 -14.00 -9.78
C LYS A 105 -3.39 -13.38 -8.50
N GLN A 106 -2.70 -13.56 -7.38
CA GLN A 106 -3.12 -13.05 -6.08
C GLN A 106 -3.12 -11.52 -6.03
N THR A 107 -2.17 -10.87 -6.70
CA THR A 107 -2.15 -9.40 -6.81
C THR A 107 -3.40 -8.89 -7.52
N ILE A 108 -3.81 -9.53 -8.61
CA ILE A 108 -5.02 -9.16 -9.35
C ILE A 108 -6.27 -9.39 -8.49
N GLU A 109 -6.38 -10.56 -7.87
CA GLU A 109 -7.53 -10.90 -7.00
C GLU A 109 -7.63 -9.95 -5.81
N GLY A 110 -6.53 -9.69 -5.11
CA GLY A 110 -6.47 -8.75 -4.00
C GLY A 110 -6.78 -7.31 -4.41
N THR A 111 -6.32 -6.88 -5.57
CA THR A 111 -6.65 -5.55 -6.12
C THR A 111 -8.16 -5.42 -6.36
N ASN A 112 -8.78 -6.44 -6.97
CA ASN A 112 -10.22 -6.44 -7.23
C ASN A 112 -11.06 -6.40 -5.95
N GLN A 113 -10.58 -7.01 -4.86
CA GLN A 113 -11.29 -7.00 -3.57
C GLN A 113 -11.30 -5.63 -2.88
N VAL A 114 -10.25 -4.83 -3.06
CA VAL A 114 -10.11 -3.51 -2.42
C VAL A 114 -10.54 -2.36 -3.33
N LEU A 115 -10.85 -2.63 -4.59
CA LEU A 115 -11.22 -1.62 -5.57
C LEU A 115 -12.65 -1.14 -5.31
N ASP A 116 -12.77 0.14 -4.94
CA ASP A 116 -14.06 0.81 -4.87
C ASP A 116 -14.44 1.34 -6.26
N MET A 117 -15.47 0.71 -6.87
CA MET A 117 -15.92 1.07 -8.21
C MET A 117 -16.49 2.49 -8.30
N ASN A 118 -17.13 3.00 -7.22
CA ASN A 118 -17.65 4.36 -7.22
C ASN A 118 -16.52 5.39 -7.21
N GLU A 119 -15.45 5.13 -6.45
CA GLU A 119 -14.27 6.01 -6.44
C GLU A 119 -13.49 5.91 -7.76
N LEU A 120 -13.43 4.73 -8.36
CA LEU A 120 -12.82 4.56 -9.68
C LEU A 120 -13.59 5.34 -10.76
N GLU A 121 -14.91 5.27 -10.79
CA GLU A 121 -15.76 6.02 -11.73
C GLU A 121 -15.57 7.52 -11.56
N LYS A 122 -15.52 8.03 -10.34
CA LYS A 122 -15.20 9.46 -10.06
C LYS A 122 -13.83 9.84 -10.59
N ALA A 123 -12.81 9.00 -10.37
CA ALA A 123 -11.46 9.24 -10.87
C ALA A 123 -11.43 9.30 -12.40
N VAL A 124 -12.13 8.37 -13.07
CA VAL A 124 -12.27 8.37 -14.54
C VAL A 124 -12.96 9.64 -15.02
N ASP A 125 -14.03 10.07 -14.36
CA ASP A 125 -14.75 11.30 -14.68
C ASP A 125 -13.86 12.55 -14.59
N TYR A 126 -13.02 12.64 -13.55
CA TYR A 126 -12.05 13.74 -13.42
C TYR A 126 -11.02 13.72 -14.55
N ILE A 127 -10.47 12.55 -14.85
CA ILE A 127 -9.50 12.35 -15.94
C ILE A 127 -10.12 12.69 -17.29
N ASP A 128 -11.38 12.29 -17.51
CA ASP A 128 -12.05 12.54 -18.81
C ASP A 128 -12.35 14.02 -19.02
N LYS A 129 -12.73 14.76 -17.99
CA LYS A 129 -13.02 16.19 -18.06
C LYS A 129 -11.77 17.08 -18.11
N ALA A 130 -10.61 16.55 -17.69
CA ALA A 130 -9.38 17.33 -17.63
C ALA A 130 -8.78 17.55 -19.02
N ASN A 131 -8.27 18.74 -19.26
CA ASN A 131 -7.49 19.08 -20.46
C ASN A 131 -6.06 18.48 -20.38
N ILE A 132 -5.50 18.46 -19.18
CA ILE A 132 -4.15 17.96 -18.90
C ILE A 132 -4.19 17.11 -17.64
N ILE A 133 -3.51 15.99 -17.66
CA ILE A 133 -3.28 15.14 -16.49
C ILE A 133 -1.86 15.42 -15.98
N ASP A 134 -1.74 16.09 -14.84
CA ASP A 134 -0.45 16.26 -14.16
C ASP A 134 -0.16 14.99 -13.34
N LEU A 135 0.82 14.21 -13.78
CA LEU A 135 1.12 12.91 -13.21
C LEU A 135 2.38 12.98 -12.33
N PHE A 136 2.27 12.45 -11.12
CA PHE A 136 3.33 12.49 -10.10
C PHE A 136 3.64 11.09 -9.59
N ALA A 137 4.90 10.69 -9.66
CA ALA A 137 5.37 9.42 -9.15
C ALA A 137 6.89 9.44 -8.94
N VAL A 138 7.40 8.70 -7.98
CA VAL A 138 8.84 8.56 -7.72
C VAL A 138 9.23 7.10 -7.49
N GLY A 139 10.50 6.78 -7.71
CA GLY A 139 11.01 5.42 -7.58
C GLY A 139 10.30 4.43 -8.50
N ASP A 140 9.99 3.23 -8.00
CA ASP A 140 9.37 2.17 -8.79
C ASP A 140 7.97 2.52 -9.31
N SER A 141 7.24 3.38 -8.59
CA SER A 141 5.94 3.89 -9.03
C SER A 141 6.02 4.70 -10.33
N PHE A 142 7.21 5.24 -10.65
CA PHE A 142 7.43 5.97 -11.89
C PHE A 142 7.28 5.09 -13.14
N LEU A 143 7.60 3.80 -13.05
CA LEU A 143 7.37 2.85 -14.15
C LEU A 143 5.87 2.69 -14.47
N SER A 144 5.04 2.65 -13.42
CA SER A 144 3.58 2.62 -13.58
C SER A 144 3.05 3.93 -14.17
N ALA A 145 3.65 5.07 -13.80
CA ALA A 145 3.31 6.37 -14.37
C ALA A 145 3.65 6.46 -15.86
N LEU A 146 4.82 5.99 -16.29
CA LEU A 146 5.19 5.91 -17.71
C LEU A 146 4.22 5.03 -18.50
N MET A 147 3.81 3.89 -17.93
CA MET A 147 2.84 3.02 -18.59
C MET A 147 1.48 3.71 -18.73
N PHE A 148 1.04 4.44 -17.71
CA PHE A 148 -0.19 5.21 -17.74
C PHE A 148 -0.10 6.31 -18.81
N GLU A 149 0.95 7.14 -18.82
CA GLU A 149 1.18 8.17 -19.83
C GLU A 149 1.10 7.58 -21.24
N HIS A 150 1.83 6.48 -21.48
CA HIS A 150 1.80 5.80 -22.78
C HIS A 150 0.38 5.38 -23.18
N LYS A 151 -0.39 4.80 -22.26
CA LYS A 151 -1.78 4.36 -22.54
C LYS A 151 -2.73 5.54 -22.81
N MET A 152 -2.53 6.67 -22.16
CA MET A 152 -3.35 7.88 -22.36
C MET A 152 -3.19 8.46 -23.77
N THR A 153 -2.07 8.22 -24.43
CA THR A 153 -1.88 8.64 -25.86
C THR A 153 -2.90 7.98 -26.80
N TYR A 154 -3.32 6.73 -26.50
CA TYR A 154 -4.32 6.03 -27.33
C TYR A 154 -5.74 6.59 -27.20
N VAL A 155 -6.01 7.33 -26.15
CA VAL A 155 -7.31 8.00 -25.92
C VAL A 155 -7.19 9.52 -26.05
N ASN A 156 -6.10 9.99 -26.64
CA ASN A 156 -5.86 11.38 -26.99
C ASN A 156 -5.86 12.34 -25.77
N LYS A 157 -5.39 11.85 -24.61
CA LYS A 157 -5.23 12.65 -23.38
C LYS A 157 -3.79 13.11 -23.22
N LEU A 158 -3.62 14.37 -22.87
CA LEU A 158 -2.31 14.94 -22.58
C LEU A 158 -1.92 14.64 -21.12
N VAL A 159 -0.76 14.02 -20.96
CA VAL A 159 -0.17 13.75 -19.64
C VAL A 159 1.13 14.54 -19.52
N ASN A 160 1.27 15.26 -18.43
CA ASN A 160 2.47 15.97 -18.05
C ASN A 160 3.17 15.18 -16.94
N LEU A 161 4.21 14.44 -17.29
CA LEU A 161 5.02 13.63 -16.37
C LEU A 161 6.46 14.13 -16.39
N LYS A 162 7.00 14.48 -15.23
CA LYS A 162 8.40 14.88 -15.05
C LYS A 162 9.20 13.77 -14.40
N ILE A 163 10.40 13.51 -14.92
CA ILE A 163 11.29 12.47 -14.40
C ILE A 163 11.95 12.92 -13.10
N ILE A 164 12.33 14.19 -13.03
CA ILE A 164 13.13 14.72 -11.92
C ILE A 164 12.21 15.19 -10.79
N PRO A 165 12.39 14.72 -9.55
CA PRO A 165 11.52 15.08 -8.42
C PRO A 165 11.38 16.58 -8.16
N THR A 166 12.46 17.36 -8.38
CA THR A 166 12.42 18.83 -8.24
C THR A 166 11.55 19.47 -9.31
N GLU A 167 11.53 18.94 -10.53
CA GLU A 167 10.64 19.40 -11.60
C GLU A 167 9.17 19.04 -11.30
N GLN A 168 8.91 17.88 -10.71
CA GLN A 168 7.57 17.53 -10.24
C GLN A 168 7.07 18.53 -9.18
N THR A 169 7.94 18.95 -8.28
CA THR A 169 7.62 19.98 -7.28
C THR A 169 7.27 21.33 -7.94
N GLN A 170 7.94 21.70 -9.01
CA GLN A 170 7.63 22.90 -9.79
C GLN A 170 6.33 22.71 -10.60
N GLN A 171 6.14 21.55 -11.21
CA GLN A 171 4.91 21.21 -11.93
C GLN A 171 3.67 21.36 -11.02
N ALA A 172 3.76 20.94 -9.76
CA ALA A 172 2.68 21.08 -8.79
C ALA A 172 2.26 22.54 -8.54
N LEU A 173 3.10 23.52 -8.80
CA LEU A 173 2.75 24.94 -8.72
C LEU A 173 1.83 25.39 -9.86
N HIS A 174 1.83 24.66 -10.96
CA HIS A 174 1.07 24.98 -12.17
C HIS A 174 -0.17 24.11 -12.34
N THR A 175 -0.37 23.11 -11.49
CA THR A 175 -1.60 22.31 -11.48
C THR A 175 -2.77 23.19 -11.03
N THR A 176 -3.72 23.38 -11.93
CA THR A 176 -4.84 24.32 -11.77
C THR A 176 -6.18 23.60 -11.93
N LYS A 177 -7.28 24.35 -11.85
CA LYS A 177 -8.65 23.82 -12.04
C LYS A 177 -8.89 23.19 -13.44
N ASN A 178 -8.01 23.42 -14.41
CA ASN A 178 -8.13 22.87 -15.76
C ASN A 178 -7.32 21.59 -15.95
N SER A 179 -6.59 21.17 -14.93
CA SER A 179 -5.83 19.92 -14.88
C SER A 179 -6.28 19.05 -13.71
N VAL A 180 -6.09 17.75 -13.84
CA VAL A 180 -6.24 16.80 -12.74
C VAL A 180 -4.87 16.30 -12.33
N ALA A 181 -4.62 16.23 -11.03
CA ALA A 181 -3.40 15.65 -10.48
C ALA A 181 -3.62 14.16 -10.20
N LEU A 182 -2.88 13.31 -10.87
CA LEU A 182 -2.84 11.88 -10.58
C LEU A 182 -1.53 11.55 -9.88
N ILE A 183 -1.61 10.96 -8.70
CA ILE A 183 -0.45 10.61 -7.88
C ILE A 183 -0.39 9.11 -7.71
N ILE A 184 0.73 8.51 -8.12
CA ILE A 184 0.98 7.08 -7.97
C ILE A 184 2.04 6.89 -6.89
N SER A 185 1.67 6.27 -5.77
CA SER A 185 2.57 5.99 -4.65
C SER A 185 2.20 4.66 -4.01
N TYR A 186 3.14 3.73 -3.98
CA TYR A 186 2.94 2.42 -3.37
C TYR A 186 2.59 2.51 -1.88
N SER A 187 3.35 3.27 -1.11
CA SER A 187 3.15 3.37 0.35
C SER A 187 2.17 4.47 0.77
N GLY A 188 1.85 5.42 -0.12
CA GLY A 188 1.15 6.66 0.23
C GLY A 188 1.92 7.56 1.21
N GLN A 189 3.16 7.21 1.58
CA GLN A 189 3.98 7.87 2.61
C GLN A 189 5.28 8.47 2.05
N THR A 190 5.43 8.50 0.73
CA THR A 190 6.63 9.00 0.07
C THR A 190 6.87 10.47 0.42
N ASN A 191 8.04 10.78 0.98
CA ASN A 191 8.34 12.11 1.50
C ASN A 191 8.34 13.18 0.40
N GLU A 192 8.76 12.81 -0.80
CA GLU A 192 8.79 13.69 -1.97
C GLU A 192 7.38 14.03 -2.47
N ILE A 193 6.41 13.16 -2.26
CA ILE A 193 5.02 13.35 -2.71
C ILE A 193 4.22 14.27 -1.79
N LYS A 194 4.49 14.25 -0.48
CA LYS A 194 3.73 15.07 0.48
C LYS A 194 3.72 16.56 0.15
N PRO A 195 4.87 17.22 -0.12
CA PRO A 195 4.88 18.63 -0.52
C PRO A 195 4.14 18.90 -1.83
N ILE A 196 4.14 17.94 -2.75
CA ILE A 196 3.42 18.03 -4.03
C ILE A 196 1.91 18.12 -3.76
N VAL A 197 1.37 17.19 -2.95
CA VAL A 197 -0.06 17.17 -2.57
C VAL A 197 -0.48 18.49 -1.91
N GLU A 198 0.31 18.99 -0.97
CA GLU A 198 0.04 20.25 -0.27
C GLU A 198 -0.03 21.43 -1.23
N ARG A 199 0.93 21.53 -2.17
CA ARG A 199 0.96 22.61 -3.17
C ARG A 199 -0.24 22.56 -4.11
N ILE A 200 -0.60 21.38 -4.61
CA ILE A 200 -1.77 21.19 -5.48
C ILE A 200 -3.03 21.67 -4.77
N LYS A 201 -3.23 21.29 -3.51
CA LYS A 201 -4.39 21.71 -2.70
C LYS A 201 -4.43 23.22 -2.49
N ILE A 202 -3.31 23.86 -2.17
CA ILE A 202 -3.21 25.31 -2.00
C ILE A 202 -3.59 26.04 -3.30
N ASN A 203 -3.20 25.51 -4.45
CA ASN A 203 -3.50 26.11 -5.75
C ASN A 203 -4.92 25.80 -6.26
N GLY A 204 -5.72 25.06 -5.50
CA GLY A 204 -7.09 24.68 -5.88
C GLY A 204 -7.13 23.65 -7.01
N GLY A 205 -6.06 22.90 -7.20
CA GLY A 205 -6.01 21.73 -8.10
C GLY A 205 -6.85 20.56 -7.55
N THR A 206 -7.34 19.74 -8.45
CA THR A 206 -8.12 18.52 -8.15
C THR A 206 -7.26 17.29 -8.33
#